data_18421f1e6040d2ee2b1d04571913b3d7
#
_entry.id   18421f1e6040d2ee2b1d04571913b3d7
#
_cell.length_a   1.000
_cell.length_b   1.000
_cell.length_c   1.000
_cell.angle_alpha   90.00
_cell.angle_beta   90.00
_cell.angle_gamma   90.00
#
_symmetry.space_group_name_H-M   'P 1'
#
loop_
_entity.id
_entity.type
_entity.pdbx_description
1 polymer ?
#
loop_
_entity_poly.entity_id
_entity_poly.type
_entity_poly.pdbx_seq_one_letter_code
_entity_poly.pdbx_strand_id
1 'polypeptide(L)'
;ISVFQYFYKLTLYNYLDSTIDKAYEKGIPISCAAGNQETGGIDVRYCYPANYSKTIAVSAIDSSGRLANYSNRGNGIDFAAPGTGIISADYKGSLTLRAMSGTSMAAPHITAAIAYLKMMQPNLSVKGVCRELELYCRNLGAKKYYGRGCPILTNLFKKGITNKKYIVILKPMLSSVSNKGSGIKVTWKKVTGAASYYVYRRTNNGAWKRRAVLSASSNSYIDRNVKQGKKYTYKVRAYNNGIFGRFSSEKKVYRLKTLTNIRVKNTSGRRAAVLWKKKTYATTYQVKYAANPSFNKARKVSANKKNSRLT
;
A
#
# COMPACT_ATOMS: atom_id res chain seq x y z
N ILE A 1 -13.39 9.29 13.58
CA ILE A 1 -14.60 8.70 14.22
C ILE A 1 -15.73 9.70 14.02
N SER A 2 -16.73 9.32 13.20
CA SER A 2 -17.94 10.11 12.99
C SER A 2 -19.03 9.54 13.89
N VAL A 3 -18.95 9.81 15.19
CA VAL A 3 -19.99 9.41 16.12
C VAL A 3 -20.73 10.65 16.58
N PHE A 4 -22.00 10.73 16.24
CA PHE A 4 -22.95 11.70 16.75
C PHE A 4 -23.66 11.11 17.94
N GLN A 5 -23.61 11.79 19.07
CA GLN A 5 -24.58 11.55 20.13
C GLN A 5 -25.00 12.87 20.77
N TYR A 6 -26.24 13.23 20.50
CA TYR A 6 -26.97 14.19 21.33
C TYR A 6 -27.18 13.57 22.70
N PHE A 7 -26.77 14.27 23.72
CA PHE A 7 -26.95 14.06 25.12
C PHE A 7 -27.94 12.98 25.56
N TYR A 8 -27.43 11.90 26.17
CA TYR A 8 -27.91 11.45 27.51
C TYR A 8 -26.73 10.87 28.29
N LYS A 9 -26.71 11.23 29.55
CA LYS A 9 -25.67 11.31 30.55
C LYS A 9 -25.07 9.98 31.01
N LEU A 10 -23.78 9.92 31.19
CA LEU A 10 -22.92 9.64 32.32
C LEU A 10 -21.98 8.43 32.30
N THR A 11 -22.29 7.25 31.86
CA THR A 11 -21.35 6.12 32.11
C THR A 11 -20.46 5.78 30.89
N LEU A 12 -20.96 5.95 29.70
CA LEU A 12 -20.23 5.65 28.45
C LEU A 12 -19.11 6.66 28.16
N TYR A 13 -19.27 7.91 28.59
CA TYR A 13 -18.29 9.00 28.41
C TYR A 13 -16.96 8.71 29.10
N ASN A 14 -17.00 8.20 30.33
CA ASN A 14 -15.77 7.94 31.10
C ASN A 14 -14.85 6.90 30.44
N TYR A 15 -15.41 5.89 29.75
CA TYR A 15 -14.63 4.91 29.02
C TYR A 15 -14.01 5.50 27.74
N LEU A 16 -14.77 6.32 27.01
CA LEU A 16 -14.27 6.92 25.78
C LEU A 16 -13.23 7.99 26.10
N ASP A 17 -13.45 8.82 27.12
CA ASP A 17 -12.48 9.80 27.60
C ASP A 17 -11.16 9.14 27.98
N SER A 18 -11.18 8.08 28.80
CA SER A 18 -9.96 7.38 29.19
C SER A 18 -9.22 6.77 27.98
N THR A 19 -9.96 6.35 26.96
CA THR A 19 -9.38 5.82 25.73
C THR A 19 -8.77 6.93 24.87
N ILE A 20 -9.45 8.06 24.74
CA ILE A 20 -8.93 9.25 24.06
C ILE A 20 -7.69 9.76 24.78
N ASP A 21 -7.70 9.80 26.11
CA ASP A 21 -6.55 10.20 26.92
C ASP A 21 -5.33 9.33 26.66
N LYS A 22 -5.49 8.02 26.69
CA LYS A 22 -4.41 7.07 26.39
C LYS A 22 -3.87 7.25 24.97
N ALA A 23 -4.74 7.51 24.00
CA ALA A 23 -4.32 7.79 22.62
C ALA A 23 -3.52 9.09 22.54
N TYR A 24 -4.02 10.14 23.20
CA TYR A 24 -3.37 11.46 23.25
C TYR A 24 -1.97 11.38 23.89
N GLU A 25 -1.84 10.69 25.02
CA GLU A 25 -0.55 10.46 25.71
C GLU A 25 0.46 9.71 24.85
N LYS A 26 -0.03 8.76 24.03
CA LYS A 26 0.78 8.05 23.04
C LYS A 26 1.06 8.85 21.77
N GLY A 27 0.64 10.12 21.72
CA GLY A 27 0.80 11.00 20.57
C GLY A 27 -0.01 10.56 19.35
N ILE A 28 -1.15 9.90 19.55
CA ILE A 28 -2.09 9.49 18.52
C ILE A 28 -3.20 10.54 18.40
N PRO A 29 -3.22 11.37 17.33
CA PRO A 29 -4.25 12.37 17.13
C PRO A 29 -5.58 11.72 16.73
N ILE A 30 -6.69 12.25 17.22
CA ILE A 30 -8.04 11.83 16.88
C ILE A 30 -8.78 13.04 16.30
N SER A 31 -9.13 12.99 15.01
CA SER A 31 -9.98 14.00 14.38
C SER A 31 -11.44 13.61 14.49
N CYS A 32 -12.27 14.57 14.86
CA CYS A 32 -13.69 14.39 15.09
C CYS A 32 -14.49 15.35 14.22
N ALA A 33 -15.59 14.87 13.65
CA ALA A 33 -16.56 15.71 12.99
C ALA A 33 -17.20 16.67 14.02
N ALA A 34 -17.27 17.97 13.69
CA ALA A 34 -17.85 18.97 14.59
C ALA A 34 -19.36 18.79 14.79
N GLY A 35 -20.00 18.07 13.87
CA GLY A 35 -21.44 17.82 13.88
C GLY A 35 -22.20 18.65 12.86
N ASN A 36 -23.39 18.17 12.51
CA ASN A 36 -24.27 18.79 11.51
C ASN A 36 -25.61 19.13 12.15
N GLN A 37 -26.00 20.37 12.04
CA GLN A 37 -27.33 20.82 12.41
C GLN A 37 -28.02 21.39 11.18
N GLU A 38 -29.31 21.07 10.96
CA GLU A 38 -30.00 21.35 9.69
C GLU A 38 -29.99 22.82 9.29
N THR A 39 -30.04 23.73 10.26
CA THR A 39 -30.04 25.17 9.96
C THR A 39 -29.11 25.94 10.91
N GLY A 40 -28.05 26.51 10.30
CA GLY A 40 -27.18 27.45 11.02
C GLY A 40 -26.17 26.84 11.99
N GLY A 41 -26.14 25.52 12.19
CA GLY A 41 -25.23 24.84 13.11
C GLY A 41 -25.33 25.29 14.56
N ILE A 42 -24.93 24.47 15.51
CA ILE A 42 -24.83 24.80 16.92
C ILE A 42 -23.38 24.93 17.39
N ASP A 43 -23.18 25.37 18.63
CA ASP A 43 -21.84 25.42 19.20
C ASP A 43 -21.30 24.00 19.44
N VAL A 44 -20.08 23.75 18.96
CA VAL A 44 -19.40 22.47 19.07
C VAL A 44 -19.18 22.01 20.51
N ARG A 45 -19.24 22.96 21.50
CA ARG A 45 -19.19 22.63 22.92
C ARG A 45 -20.22 21.60 23.35
N TYR A 46 -21.32 21.48 22.61
CA TYR A 46 -22.38 20.51 22.87
C TYR A 46 -22.22 19.19 22.09
N CYS A 47 -21.14 19.03 21.33
CA CYS A 47 -20.93 17.90 20.44
C CYS A 47 -19.77 17.04 20.89
N TYR A 48 -20.07 15.92 21.50
CA TYR A 48 -19.06 14.95 21.91
C TYR A 48 -18.83 13.91 20.79
N PRO A 49 -17.57 13.47 20.54
CA PRO A 49 -16.33 13.79 21.23
C PRO A 49 -15.60 15.02 20.68
N ALA A 50 -16.18 15.79 19.76
CA ALA A 50 -15.52 16.93 19.14
C ALA A 50 -15.19 18.06 20.16
N ASN A 51 -15.99 18.20 21.21
CA ASN A 51 -15.76 19.18 22.28
C ASN A 51 -14.67 18.76 23.27
N TYR A 52 -14.13 17.55 23.18
CA TYR A 52 -13.14 17.07 24.13
C TYR A 52 -11.77 17.68 23.83
N SER A 53 -11.11 18.24 24.82
CA SER A 53 -9.88 19.06 24.66
C SER A 53 -8.68 18.29 24.10
N LYS A 54 -8.75 16.95 24.05
CA LYS A 54 -7.72 16.05 23.50
C LYS A 54 -8.06 15.50 22.13
N THR A 55 -9.19 15.90 21.53
CA THR A 55 -9.55 15.62 20.13
C THR A 55 -9.32 16.85 19.25
N ILE A 56 -9.46 16.69 17.96
CA ILE A 56 -9.32 17.71 16.92
C ILE A 56 -10.67 17.87 16.24
N ALA A 57 -11.39 18.94 16.54
CA ALA A 57 -12.71 19.24 16.00
C ALA A 57 -12.60 19.83 14.59
N VAL A 58 -13.36 19.27 13.62
CA VAL A 58 -13.29 19.66 12.21
C VAL A 58 -14.65 20.13 11.72
N SER A 59 -14.73 21.41 11.30
CA SER A 59 -15.89 21.97 10.62
C SER A 59 -15.87 21.69 9.11
N ALA A 60 -17.02 21.78 8.46
CA ALA A 60 -17.18 21.53 7.01
C ALA A 60 -17.24 22.84 6.23
N ILE A 61 -16.53 22.90 5.10
CA ILE A 61 -16.62 23.98 4.12
C ILE A 61 -17.09 23.45 2.76
N ASP A 62 -17.69 24.37 1.97
CA ASP A 62 -18.04 24.12 0.57
C ASP A 62 -16.84 24.33 -0.38
N SER A 63 -17.06 24.13 -1.68
CA SER A 63 -16.06 24.31 -2.73
C SER A 63 -15.54 25.76 -2.85
N SER A 64 -16.31 26.75 -2.36
CA SER A 64 -15.91 28.16 -2.32
C SER A 64 -15.11 28.51 -1.05
N GLY A 65 -14.94 27.56 -0.13
CA GLY A 65 -14.27 27.78 1.17
C GLY A 65 -15.13 28.44 2.22
N ARG A 66 -16.45 28.54 2.00
CA ARG A 66 -17.40 29.07 2.99
C ARG A 66 -17.84 27.96 3.93
N LEU A 67 -18.09 28.33 5.18
CA LEU A 67 -18.64 27.38 6.15
C LEU A 67 -19.96 26.81 5.61
N ALA A 68 -20.07 25.49 5.60
CA ALA A 68 -21.31 24.82 5.21
C ALA A 68 -22.44 25.17 6.21
N ASN A 69 -23.64 25.45 5.72
CA ASN A 69 -24.73 25.92 6.58
C ASN A 69 -25.07 24.96 7.72
N TYR A 70 -24.95 23.68 7.48
CA TYR A 70 -25.20 22.62 8.47
C TYR A 70 -24.04 22.43 9.48
N SER A 71 -22.84 22.99 9.18
CA SER A 71 -21.66 22.72 10.02
C SER A 71 -21.78 23.38 11.39
N ASN A 72 -21.56 22.60 12.45
CA ASN A 72 -21.42 23.15 13.77
C ASN A 72 -20.17 24.04 13.87
N ARG A 73 -20.20 24.99 14.79
CA ARG A 73 -19.24 26.09 14.94
C ARG A 73 -18.90 26.30 16.43
N GLY A 74 -18.06 27.25 16.74
CA GLY A 74 -17.71 27.62 18.12
C GLY A 74 -16.21 27.59 18.36
N ASN A 75 -15.80 28.06 19.53
CA ASN A 75 -14.37 28.23 19.89
C ASN A 75 -13.60 26.90 20.01
N GLY A 76 -14.31 25.78 20.06
CA GLY A 76 -13.72 24.43 20.07
C GLY A 76 -13.35 23.89 18.69
N ILE A 77 -13.63 24.61 17.58
CA ILE A 77 -13.20 24.18 16.25
C ILE A 77 -11.68 24.33 16.11
N ASP A 78 -11.00 23.25 15.72
CA ASP A 78 -9.55 23.25 15.47
C ASP A 78 -9.19 23.53 14.03
N PHE A 79 -9.90 22.92 13.08
CA PHE A 79 -9.66 23.07 11.64
C PHE A 79 -10.98 23.04 10.85
N ALA A 80 -10.91 23.55 9.62
CA ALA A 80 -11.96 23.39 8.63
C ALA A 80 -11.44 22.53 7.48
N ALA A 81 -12.31 21.77 6.84
CA ALA A 81 -11.95 20.98 5.66
C ALA A 81 -13.14 20.81 4.70
N PRO A 82 -12.91 20.49 3.40
CA PRO A 82 -13.98 20.22 2.45
C PRO A 82 -14.93 19.15 2.99
N GLY A 83 -16.22 19.47 3.05
CA GLY A 83 -17.24 18.57 3.59
C GLY A 83 -18.54 18.57 2.80
N THR A 84 -18.66 19.36 1.71
CA THR A 84 -19.87 19.45 0.91
C THR A 84 -19.64 18.87 -0.48
N GLY A 85 -20.48 17.93 -0.91
CA GLY A 85 -20.40 17.27 -2.21
C GLY A 85 -19.17 16.39 -2.38
N ILE A 86 -18.69 15.76 -1.34
CA ILE A 86 -17.46 14.95 -1.34
C ILE A 86 -17.75 13.59 -1.97
N ILE A 87 -17.07 13.31 -3.08
CA ILE A 87 -17.20 12.06 -3.82
C ILE A 87 -16.27 11.01 -3.19
N SER A 88 -16.81 9.86 -2.86
CA SER A 88 -16.08 8.72 -2.32
C SER A 88 -16.72 7.39 -2.76
N ALA A 89 -16.04 6.27 -2.45
CA ALA A 89 -16.58 4.94 -2.74
C ALA A 89 -17.89 4.68 -1.98
N ASP A 90 -18.85 4.08 -2.67
CA ASP A 90 -20.12 3.65 -2.07
C ASP A 90 -19.97 2.25 -1.45
N TYR A 91 -20.80 1.96 -0.43
CA TYR A 91 -20.83 0.65 0.25
C TYR A 91 -21.51 -0.45 -0.60
N LYS A 92 -22.25 -0.08 -1.65
CA LYS A 92 -23.02 -1.03 -2.48
C LYS A 92 -22.18 -1.93 -3.40
N GLY A 93 -20.87 -1.92 -3.25
CA GLY A 93 -19.96 -2.79 -4.01
C GLY A 93 -19.70 -2.28 -5.43
N SER A 94 -18.73 -2.88 -6.12
CA SER A 94 -18.31 -2.63 -7.49
C SER A 94 -18.28 -1.15 -7.94
N LEU A 95 -17.15 -0.46 -7.65
CA LEU A 95 -16.72 0.78 -8.33
C LEU A 95 -17.74 1.93 -8.41
N THR A 96 -18.80 1.92 -7.60
CA THR A 96 -19.76 3.02 -7.55
C THR A 96 -19.23 4.16 -6.67
N LEU A 97 -19.39 5.38 -7.15
CA LEU A 97 -19.03 6.60 -6.42
C LEU A 97 -20.30 7.29 -5.94
N ARG A 98 -20.24 7.83 -4.73
CA ARG A 98 -21.34 8.61 -4.15
C ARG A 98 -20.82 9.94 -3.62
N ALA A 99 -21.58 11.02 -3.87
CA ALA A 99 -21.33 12.31 -3.26
C ALA A 99 -22.11 12.42 -1.94
N MET A 100 -21.42 12.84 -0.89
CA MET A 100 -22.00 13.05 0.44
C MET A 100 -21.55 14.38 1.01
N SER A 101 -22.38 14.95 1.91
CA SER A 101 -22.08 16.20 2.61
C SER A 101 -22.18 16.00 4.13
N GLY A 102 -21.25 16.62 4.87
CA GLY A 102 -21.22 16.56 6.32
C GLY A 102 -19.84 16.85 6.87
N THR A 103 -19.76 17.23 8.16
CA THR A 103 -18.50 17.30 8.91
C THR A 103 -17.83 15.93 9.01
N SER A 104 -18.60 14.84 8.82
CA SER A 104 -18.09 13.47 8.67
C SER A 104 -17.23 13.28 7.42
N MET A 105 -17.46 14.05 6.36
CA MET A 105 -16.65 14.07 5.15
C MET A 105 -15.45 15.02 5.29
N ALA A 106 -15.54 16.04 6.13
CA ALA A 106 -14.45 16.96 6.42
C ALA A 106 -13.35 16.31 7.32
N ALA A 107 -13.74 15.60 8.37
CA ALA A 107 -12.81 14.98 9.32
C ALA A 107 -11.73 14.09 8.70
N PRO A 108 -12.02 13.20 7.72
CA PRO A 108 -11.01 12.36 7.07
C PRO A 108 -9.96 13.14 6.27
N HIS A 109 -10.26 14.34 5.78
CA HIS A 109 -9.24 15.20 5.14
C HIS A 109 -8.16 15.62 6.16
N ILE A 110 -8.57 16.00 7.36
CA ILE A 110 -7.65 16.32 8.46
C ILE A 110 -6.91 15.06 8.92
N THR A 111 -7.59 13.92 9.02
CA THR A 111 -6.93 12.64 9.33
C THR A 111 -5.82 12.30 8.33
N ALA A 112 -6.06 12.49 7.03
CA ALA A 112 -5.07 12.24 6.00
C ALA A 112 -3.86 13.20 6.12
N ALA A 113 -4.11 14.49 6.37
CA ALA A 113 -3.06 15.49 6.59
C ALA A 113 -2.20 15.15 7.83
N ILE A 114 -2.85 14.77 8.93
CA ILE A 114 -2.20 14.33 10.16
C ILE A 114 -1.37 13.07 9.92
N ALA A 115 -1.92 12.07 9.22
CA ALA A 115 -1.21 10.84 8.92
C ALA A 115 0.06 11.12 8.11
N TYR A 116 -0.01 12.04 7.15
CA TYR A 116 1.14 12.48 6.38
C TYR A 116 2.19 13.17 7.26
N LEU A 117 1.81 14.08 8.14
CA LEU A 117 2.73 14.73 9.10
C LEU A 117 3.37 13.71 10.04
N LYS A 118 2.61 12.79 10.59
CA LYS A 118 3.10 11.74 11.50
C LYS A 118 4.04 10.77 10.77
N MET A 119 3.83 10.55 9.48
CA MET A 119 4.75 9.77 8.66
C MET A 119 6.10 10.49 8.51
N MET A 120 6.08 11.81 8.39
CA MET A 120 7.29 12.63 8.23
C MET A 120 7.98 12.90 9.57
N GLN A 121 7.21 13.08 10.63
CA GLN A 121 7.66 13.41 11.97
C GLN A 121 6.93 12.52 13.01
N PRO A 122 7.32 11.23 13.13
CA PRO A 122 6.60 10.25 13.95
C PRO A 122 6.45 10.64 15.43
N ASN A 123 7.40 11.41 15.95
CA ASN A 123 7.47 11.78 17.36
C ASN A 123 6.73 13.09 17.71
N LEU A 124 6.06 13.72 16.74
CA LEU A 124 5.24 14.90 17.07
C LEU A 124 4.14 14.51 18.06
N SER A 125 4.01 15.29 19.12
CA SER A 125 2.84 15.22 20.01
C SER A 125 1.59 15.67 19.25
N VAL A 126 0.39 15.39 19.79
CA VAL A 126 -0.88 15.86 19.20
C VAL A 126 -0.87 17.37 19.02
N LYS A 127 -0.45 18.13 20.04
CA LYS A 127 -0.28 19.59 19.96
C LYS A 127 0.75 20.01 18.89
N GLY A 128 1.84 19.26 18.76
CA GLY A 128 2.85 19.49 17.74
C GLY A 128 2.32 19.31 16.33
N VAL A 129 1.51 18.27 16.10
CA VAL A 129 0.82 18.04 14.83
C VAL A 129 -0.10 19.20 14.46
N CYS A 130 -0.92 19.70 15.42
CA CYS A 130 -1.82 20.82 15.18
C CYS A 130 -1.05 22.10 14.82
N ARG A 131 0.07 22.41 15.52
CA ARG A 131 0.92 23.57 15.21
C ARG A 131 1.58 23.44 13.84
N GLU A 132 2.12 22.27 13.52
CA GLU A 132 2.77 22.03 12.23
C GLU A 132 1.75 22.11 11.10
N LEU A 133 0.55 21.53 11.26
CA LEU A 133 -0.51 21.57 10.24
C LEU A 133 -1.01 22.99 9.99
N GLU A 134 -1.09 23.83 11.03
CA GLU A 134 -1.48 25.23 10.94
C GLU A 134 -0.63 26.05 9.96
N LEU A 135 0.68 25.73 9.86
CA LEU A 135 1.59 26.43 8.93
C LEU A 135 1.21 26.24 7.44
N TYR A 136 0.41 25.25 7.13
CA TYR A 136 -0.07 24.95 5.79
C TYR A 136 -1.53 25.33 5.59
N CYS A 137 -2.17 25.95 6.57
CA CYS A 137 -3.58 26.31 6.46
C CYS A 137 -3.76 27.63 5.71
N ARG A 138 -4.77 27.65 4.82
CA ARG A 138 -5.35 28.89 4.35
C ARG A 138 -6.26 29.44 5.44
N ASN A 139 -6.03 30.69 5.86
CA ASN A 139 -6.95 31.39 6.73
C ASN A 139 -8.25 31.68 5.97
N LEU A 140 -9.37 31.25 6.51
CA LEU A 140 -10.71 31.41 5.91
C LEU A 140 -11.55 32.45 6.66
N GLY A 141 -11.05 33.00 7.79
CA GLY A 141 -11.75 33.99 8.60
C GLY A 141 -11.83 33.62 10.10
N ALA A 142 -12.95 33.93 10.73
CA ALA A 142 -13.08 33.87 12.19
C ALA A 142 -12.88 32.43 12.74
N LYS A 143 -12.05 32.32 13.77
CA LYS A 143 -11.69 31.03 14.42
C LYS A 143 -12.89 30.22 14.89
N LYS A 144 -13.97 30.85 15.32
CA LYS A 144 -15.21 30.14 15.71
C LYS A 144 -15.88 29.36 14.58
N TYR A 145 -15.51 29.61 13.31
CA TYR A 145 -16.01 28.90 12.14
C TYR A 145 -15.00 27.95 11.54
N TYR A 146 -13.73 28.36 11.51
CA TYR A 146 -12.68 27.71 10.71
C TYR A 146 -11.50 27.23 11.54
N GLY A 147 -11.50 27.43 12.85
CA GLY A 147 -10.35 27.07 13.72
C GLY A 147 -9.06 27.74 13.24
N ARG A 148 -8.05 26.94 12.97
CA ARG A 148 -6.75 27.35 12.40
C ARG A 148 -6.78 27.51 10.89
N GLY A 149 -7.93 27.26 10.25
CA GLY A 149 -8.12 27.31 8.80
C GLY A 149 -8.17 25.92 8.15
N CYS A 150 -8.09 25.93 6.82
CA CYS A 150 -8.13 24.70 5.99
C CYS A 150 -6.74 24.36 5.47
N PRO A 151 -6.19 23.18 5.80
CA PRO A 151 -4.90 22.74 5.28
C PRO A 151 -4.88 22.63 3.76
N ILE A 152 -3.87 23.23 3.12
CA ILE A 152 -3.59 23.10 1.70
C ILE A 152 -2.67 21.90 1.52
N LEU A 153 -3.23 20.73 1.22
CA LEU A 153 -2.51 19.46 1.17
C LEU A 153 -1.36 19.48 0.13
N THR A 154 -1.54 20.19 -0.98
CA THR A 154 -0.48 20.35 -1.99
C THR A 154 0.76 21.03 -1.44
N ASN A 155 0.61 22.03 -0.56
CA ASN A 155 1.75 22.71 0.09
C ASN A 155 2.40 21.82 1.14
N LEU A 156 1.58 21.10 1.92
CA LEU A 156 2.05 20.11 2.88
C LEU A 156 2.85 19.00 2.20
N PHE A 157 2.35 18.45 1.08
CA PHE A 157 3.01 17.38 0.33
C PHE A 157 4.30 17.85 -0.37
N LYS A 158 4.35 19.07 -0.88
CA LYS A 158 5.57 19.65 -1.47
C LYS A 158 6.73 19.69 -0.46
N LYS A 159 6.49 20.10 0.78
CA LYS A 159 7.53 20.12 1.83
C LYS A 159 8.05 18.72 2.16
N GLY A 160 7.19 17.71 2.15
CA GLY A 160 7.59 16.32 2.40
C GLY A 160 8.51 15.75 1.36
N ILE A 161 8.35 16.11 0.10
CA ILE A 161 9.20 15.65 -1.01
C ILE A 161 10.62 16.19 -0.88
N THR A 162 10.82 17.39 -0.31
CA THR A 162 12.14 18.00 -0.12
C THR A 162 12.91 17.40 1.06
N ASN A 163 12.21 16.78 2.02
CA ASN A 163 12.86 16.19 3.18
C ASN A 163 13.17 14.70 2.92
N LYS A 164 14.35 14.41 2.37
CA LYS A 164 14.88 13.07 2.03
C LYS A 164 14.80 12.05 3.18
N LYS A 165 14.44 12.45 4.39
CA LYS A 165 14.42 11.60 5.59
C LYS A 165 13.20 10.66 5.67
N TYR A 166 12.12 10.94 4.95
CA TYR A 166 10.83 10.24 5.10
C TYR A 166 10.22 9.80 3.78
N ILE A 167 10.95 8.96 3.06
CA ILE A 167 10.44 8.36 1.84
C ILE A 167 9.49 7.20 2.22
N VAL A 168 8.23 7.28 1.80
CA VAL A 168 7.33 6.12 1.83
C VAL A 168 7.85 5.09 0.86
N ILE A 169 8.41 4.03 1.40
CA ILE A 169 8.89 2.93 0.58
C ILE A 169 7.71 2.01 0.28
N LEU A 170 7.18 2.14 -0.92
CA LEU A 170 6.09 1.30 -1.39
C LEU A 170 6.53 -0.17 -1.45
N LYS A 171 5.54 -1.05 -1.36
CA LYS A 171 5.72 -2.49 -1.50
C LYS A 171 6.13 -2.82 -2.96
N PRO A 172 7.28 -3.50 -3.19
CA PRO A 172 7.63 -3.96 -4.53
C PRO A 172 6.60 -4.95 -5.07
N MET A 173 6.33 -4.90 -6.37
CA MET A 173 5.48 -5.89 -7.02
C MET A 173 6.35 -6.92 -7.73
N LEU A 174 6.29 -8.20 -7.30
CA LEU A 174 6.94 -9.30 -8.00
C LEU A 174 6.27 -9.53 -9.35
N SER A 175 6.98 -9.26 -10.43
CA SER A 175 6.53 -9.50 -11.81
C SER A 175 6.59 -10.98 -12.13
N SER A 176 7.72 -11.62 -11.91
CA SER A 176 7.89 -13.04 -12.21
C SER A 176 8.88 -13.75 -11.29
N VAL A 177 8.70 -15.06 -11.17
CA VAL A 177 9.68 -15.99 -10.58
C VAL A 177 9.73 -17.21 -11.51
N SER A 178 10.86 -17.44 -12.17
CA SER A 178 10.97 -18.45 -13.23
C SER A 178 12.28 -19.22 -13.19
N ASN A 179 12.24 -20.46 -13.66
CA ASN A 179 13.45 -21.27 -13.84
C ASN A 179 14.31 -20.71 -14.99
N LYS A 180 15.61 -20.67 -14.78
CA LYS A 180 16.65 -20.44 -15.80
C LYS A 180 17.67 -21.56 -15.69
N GLY A 181 18.45 -21.78 -16.74
CA GLY A 181 19.52 -22.79 -16.71
C GLY A 181 20.40 -22.66 -15.45
N SER A 182 20.87 -21.46 -15.15
CA SER A 182 21.75 -21.14 -14.03
C SER A 182 21.07 -21.02 -12.67
N GLY A 183 19.74 -21.12 -12.56
CA GLY A 183 19.06 -20.92 -11.27
C GLY A 183 17.59 -20.52 -11.39
N ILE A 184 17.11 -19.74 -10.42
CA ILE A 184 15.77 -19.16 -10.43
C ILE A 184 15.91 -17.65 -10.57
N LYS A 185 15.31 -17.07 -11.62
CA LYS A 185 15.24 -15.61 -11.80
C LYS A 185 13.99 -15.07 -11.11
N VAL A 186 14.19 -14.08 -10.24
CA VAL A 186 13.16 -13.29 -9.55
C VAL A 186 13.16 -11.90 -10.15
N THR A 187 12.01 -11.37 -10.54
CA THR A 187 11.90 -10.03 -11.17
C THR A 187 10.79 -9.24 -10.48
N TRP A 188 11.00 -7.94 -10.29
CA TRP A 188 10.04 -7.04 -9.65
C TRP A 188 9.98 -5.70 -10.37
N LYS A 189 8.92 -4.93 -10.11
CA LYS A 189 8.85 -3.52 -10.50
C LYS A 189 9.61 -2.68 -9.49
N LYS A 190 10.46 -1.76 -10.00
CA LYS A 190 11.17 -0.81 -9.14
C LYS A 190 10.19 0.04 -8.35
N VAL A 191 10.61 0.47 -7.17
CA VAL A 191 9.84 1.34 -6.26
C VAL A 191 10.55 2.68 -6.16
N THR A 192 9.83 3.75 -6.37
CA THR A 192 10.34 5.11 -6.18
C THR A 192 10.83 5.28 -4.74
N GLY A 193 12.00 5.91 -4.59
CA GLY A 193 12.59 6.14 -3.27
C GLY A 193 13.29 4.92 -2.64
N ALA A 194 13.38 3.77 -3.31
CA ALA A 194 14.20 2.67 -2.83
C ALA A 194 15.70 2.97 -3.01
N ALA A 195 16.50 2.78 -1.97
CA ALA A 195 17.97 2.78 -2.06
C ALA A 195 18.51 1.37 -2.33
N SER A 196 17.80 0.34 -1.88
CA SER A 196 18.18 -1.05 -2.13
C SER A 196 16.97 -2.00 -2.05
N TYR A 197 17.16 -3.22 -2.54
CA TYR A 197 16.18 -4.30 -2.50
C TYR A 197 16.74 -5.50 -1.75
N TYR A 198 15.93 -6.06 -0.86
CA TYR A 198 16.24 -7.24 -0.07
C TYR A 198 15.39 -8.41 -0.56
N VAL A 199 16.04 -9.43 -1.13
CA VAL A 199 15.39 -10.63 -1.64
C VAL A 199 15.43 -11.72 -0.58
N TYR A 200 14.26 -12.29 -0.30
CA TYR A 200 14.11 -13.39 0.65
C TYR A 200 13.57 -14.62 -0.03
N ARG A 201 14.04 -15.77 0.44
CA ARG A 201 13.62 -17.09 -0.03
C ARG A 201 13.31 -17.99 1.14
N ARG A 202 12.30 -18.81 1.00
CA ARG A 202 12.13 -20.04 1.78
C ARG A 202 12.11 -21.27 0.88
N THR A 203 12.62 -22.39 1.39
CA THR A 203 12.60 -23.69 0.71
C THR A 203 11.49 -24.53 1.32
N ASN A 204 10.61 -25.07 0.50
CA ASN A 204 9.37 -25.72 0.93
C ASN A 204 8.58 -24.79 1.88
N ASN A 205 8.32 -25.24 3.12
CA ASN A 205 7.63 -24.44 4.15
C ASN A 205 8.57 -23.99 5.28
N GLY A 206 9.89 -24.06 5.05
CA GLY A 206 10.89 -23.66 6.05
C GLY A 206 10.99 -22.16 6.27
N ALA A 207 11.92 -21.75 7.13
CA ALA A 207 12.14 -20.36 7.51
C ALA A 207 12.57 -19.47 6.33
N TRP A 208 12.21 -18.20 6.41
CA TRP A 208 12.65 -17.17 5.48
C TRP A 208 14.11 -16.82 5.70
N LYS A 209 14.92 -16.90 4.64
CA LYS A 209 16.33 -16.51 4.65
C LYS A 209 16.58 -15.41 3.62
N ARG A 210 17.30 -14.35 3.99
CA ARG A 210 17.77 -13.32 3.07
C ARG A 210 18.77 -13.94 2.09
N ARG A 211 18.60 -13.70 0.80
CA ARG A 211 19.46 -14.26 -0.27
C ARG A 211 20.33 -13.21 -0.92
N ALA A 212 19.83 -11.98 -1.04
CA ALA A 212 20.57 -10.89 -1.64
C ALA A 212 20.12 -9.53 -1.10
N VAL A 213 21.06 -8.58 -1.16
CA VAL A 213 20.81 -7.14 -1.10
C VAL A 213 21.30 -6.57 -2.42
N LEU A 214 20.49 -5.79 -3.08
CA LEU A 214 20.74 -5.28 -4.44
C LEU A 214 20.50 -3.78 -4.46
N SER A 215 21.20 -3.05 -5.32
CA SER A 215 21.07 -1.60 -5.46
C SER A 215 19.69 -1.16 -5.95
N ALA A 216 19.38 0.12 -5.82
CA ALA A 216 18.15 0.76 -6.31
C ALA A 216 17.91 0.55 -7.82
N SER A 217 18.98 0.44 -8.61
CA SER A 217 18.91 0.21 -10.06
C SER A 217 18.42 -1.18 -10.43
N SER A 218 18.51 -2.15 -9.51
CA SER A 218 18.17 -3.55 -9.75
C SER A 218 16.67 -3.79 -9.78
N ASN A 219 16.23 -4.61 -10.72
CA ASN A 219 14.85 -5.10 -10.83
C ASN A 219 14.76 -6.63 -10.95
N SER A 220 15.90 -7.31 -10.85
CA SER A 220 15.95 -8.78 -10.90
C SER A 220 17.11 -9.35 -10.13
N TYR A 221 16.97 -10.63 -9.75
CA TYR A 221 17.98 -11.42 -9.05
C TYR A 221 17.94 -12.86 -9.59
N ILE A 222 19.11 -13.47 -9.78
CA ILE A 222 19.22 -14.89 -10.13
C ILE A 222 19.77 -15.66 -8.94
N ASP A 223 18.92 -16.46 -8.33
CA ASP A 223 19.31 -17.36 -7.25
C ASP A 223 19.93 -18.63 -7.85
N ARG A 224 21.25 -18.71 -7.82
CA ARG A 224 22.00 -19.87 -8.29
C ARG A 224 22.10 -20.99 -7.25
N ASN A 225 21.91 -20.67 -5.97
CA ASN A 225 21.99 -21.64 -4.88
C ASN A 225 20.64 -22.33 -4.65
N VAL A 226 20.17 -23.06 -5.66
CA VAL A 226 18.89 -23.78 -5.65
C VAL A 226 19.08 -25.21 -6.11
N LYS A 227 18.57 -26.17 -5.34
CA LYS A 227 18.61 -27.61 -5.64
C LYS A 227 17.40 -28.01 -6.46
N GLN A 228 17.61 -28.87 -7.46
CA GLN A 228 16.54 -29.41 -8.30
C GLN A 228 15.52 -30.23 -7.48
N GLY A 229 14.27 -30.20 -7.92
CA GLY A 229 13.16 -30.93 -7.27
C GLY A 229 12.62 -30.30 -6.00
N LYS A 230 13.14 -29.15 -5.58
CA LYS A 230 12.64 -28.41 -4.42
C LYS A 230 11.70 -27.27 -4.84
N LYS A 231 10.75 -26.94 -3.96
CA LYS A 231 9.87 -25.78 -4.07
C LYS A 231 10.53 -24.58 -3.38
N TYR A 232 10.52 -23.46 -4.06
CA TYR A 232 11.04 -22.19 -3.53
C TYR A 232 9.95 -21.13 -3.57
N THR A 233 9.88 -20.33 -2.52
CA THR A 233 8.98 -19.17 -2.44
C THR A 233 9.84 -17.93 -2.22
N TYR A 234 9.55 -16.87 -2.95
CA TYR A 234 10.28 -15.60 -2.89
C TYR A 234 9.36 -14.46 -2.49
N LYS A 235 9.94 -13.50 -1.77
CA LYS A 235 9.39 -12.16 -1.53
C LYS A 235 10.51 -11.14 -1.52
N VAL A 236 10.18 -9.90 -1.87
CA VAL A 236 11.15 -8.79 -1.93
C VAL A 236 10.60 -7.64 -1.12
N ARG A 237 11.47 -6.88 -0.46
CA ARG A 237 11.14 -5.57 0.11
C ARG A 237 12.19 -4.56 -0.29
N ALA A 238 11.77 -3.32 -0.40
CA ALA A 238 12.66 -2.18 -0.61
C ALA A 238 13.13 -1.62 0.73
N TYR A 239 14.26 -0.92 0.71
CA TYR A 239 14.88 -0.30 1.87
C TYR A 239 15.45 1.08 1.48
N ASN A 240 15.36 2.03 2.39
CA ASN A 240 16.06 3.31 2.32
C ASN A 240 16.26 3.90 3.72
N ASN A 241 17.44 4.45 4.00
CA ASN A 241 17.77 5.22 5.22
C ASN A 241 17.24 4.60 6.54
N GLY A 242 17.55 3.32 6.80
CA GLY A 242 17.10 2.64 8.03
C GLY A 242 15.68 2.07 7.97
N ILE A 243 14.86 2.43 6.97
CA ILE A 243 13.46 2.04 6.88
C ILE A 243 13.26 0.94 5.85
N PHE A 244 12.57 -0.13 6.25
CA PHE A 244 12.14 -1.19 5.36
C PHE A 244 10.69 -0.96 4.91
N GLY A 245 10.45 -1.01 3.61
CA GLY A 245 9.11 -1.13 3.05
C GLY A 245 8.47 -2.49 3.35
N ARG A 246 7.15 -2.58 3.14
CA ARG A 246 6.41 -3.84 3.25
C ARG A 246 6.93 -4.86 2.23
N PHE A 247 6.82 -6.15 2.57
CA PHE A 247 7.14 -7.22 1.63
C PHE A 247 6.17 -7.25 0.45
N SER A 248 6.68 -7.61 -0.73
CA SER A 248 5.86 -8.00 -1.88
C SER A 248 4.94 -9.18 -1.54
N SER A 249 3.92 -9.42 -2.37
CA SER A 249 3.24 -10.70 -2.39
C SER A 249 4.24 -11.82 -2.71
N GLU A 250 3.98 -13.02 -2.20
CA GLU A 250 4.83 -14.20 -2.43
C GLU A 250 4.60 -14.80 -3.81
N LYS A 251 5.66 -15.24 -4.48
CA LYS A 251 5.57 -16.10 -5.67
C LYS A 251 6.34 -17.39 -5.47
N LYS A 252 5.75 -18.49 -5.90
CA LYS A 252 6.25 -19.86 -5.74
C LYS A 252 6.76 -20.40 -7.08
N VAL A 253 7.82 -21.21 -7.02
CA VAL A 253 8.36 -21.91 -8.19
C VAL A 253 8.97 -23.24 -7.75
N TYR A 254 8.83 -24.27 -8.57
CA TYR A 254 9.58 -25.51 -8.39
C TYR A 254 10.85 -25.46 -9.25
N ARG A 255 12.00 -25.74 -8.65
CA ARG A 255 13.24 -25.90 -9.42
C ARG A 255 13.16 -27.24 -10.15
N LEU A 256 12.93 -27.20 -11.45
CA LEU A 256 12.75 -28.40 -12.25
C LEU A 256 14.02 -29.25 -12.26
N LYS A 257 13.84 -30.57 -12.26
CA LYS A 257 14.92 -31.52 -12.52
C LYS A 257 15.27 -31.51 -14.01
N THR A 258 16.53 -31.66 -14.30
CA THR A 258 17.00 -31.88 -15.69
C THR A 258 16.31 -33.08 -16.30
N LEU A 259 15.94 -33.00 -17.59
CA LEU A 259 15.44 -34.14 -18.31
C LEU A 259 16.60 -35.14 -18.51
N THR A 260 16.32 -36.41 -18.24
CA THR A 260 17.21 -37.53 -18.47
C THR A 260 16.49 -38.53 -19.35
N ASN A 261 17.24 -39.48 -19.97
CA ASN A 261 16.69 -40.51 -20.83
C ASN A 261 15.90 -39.94 -22.00
N ILE A 262 16.42 -38.88 -22.63
CA ILE A 262 15.90 -38.37 -23.88
C ILE A 262 16.31 -39.36 -24.97
N ARG A 263 15.35 -39.86 -25.73
CA ARG A 263 15.59 -40.77 -26.87
C ARG A 263 15.08 -40.09 -28.13
N VAL A 264 15.86 -40.21 -29.20
CA VAL A 264 15.45 -39.80 -30.54
C VAL A 264 15.34 -41.05 -31.38
N LYS A 265 14.24 -41.21 -32.06
CA LYS A 265 13.99 -42.33 -32.99
C LYS A 265 13.61 -41.76 -34.34
N ASN A 266 14.22 -42.28 -35.41
CA ASN A 266 13.74 -42.02 -36.77
C ASN A 266 12.38 -42.71 -36.97
N THR A 267 11.49 -42.03 -37.62
CA THR A 267 10.19 -42.54 -38.03
C THR A 267 10.08 -42.42 -39.55
N SER A 268 9.14 -43.12 -40.14
CA SER A 268 8.95 -43.07 -41.61
C SER A 268 8.73 -41.62 -42.10
N GLY A 269 9.10 -41.36 -43.37
CA GLY A 269 8.83 -40.08 -44.04
C GLY A 269 9.69 -38.90 -43.57
N ARG A 270 11.00 -39.09 -43.33
CA ARG A 270 11.96 -38.04 -42.91
C ARG A 270 11.57 -37.34 -41.57
N ARG A 271 10.94 -38.06 -40.67
CA ARG A 271 10.52 -37.55 -39.37
C ARG A 271 11.33 -38.18 -38.23
N ALA A 272 11.51 -37.44 -37.17
CA ALA A 272 12.15 -37.92 -35.94
C ALA A 272 11.22 -37.74 -34.75
N ALA A 273 11.09 -38.79 -33.94
CA ALA A 273 10.35 -38.70 -32.68
C ALA A 273 11.33 -38.48 -31.52
N VAL A 274 11.08 -37.47 -30.73
CA VAL A 274 11.80 -37.20 -29.50
C VAL A 274 10.92 -37.63 -28.31
N LEU A 275 11.46 -38.54 -27.49
CA LEU A 275 10.79 -39.11 -26.34
C LEU A 275 11.54 -38.73 -25.07
N TRP A 276 10.81 -38.46 -23.98
CA TRP A 276 11.39 -38.15 -22.70
C TRP A 276 10.50 -38.66 -21.53
N LYS A 277 11.10 -38.79 -20.34
CA LYS A 277 10.35 -39.06 -19.13
C LYS A 277 9.80 -37.75 -18.56
N LYS A 278 8.49 -37.67 -18.37
CA LYS A 278 7.82 -36.50 -17.77
C LYS A 278 8.44 -36.15 -16.43
N LYS A 279 8.54 -34.86 -16.14
CA LYS A 279 9.01 -34.36 -14.85
C LYS A 279 7.86 -33.72 -14.07
N THR A 280 7.79 -34.03 -12.81
CA THR A 280 6.83 -33.43 -11.88
C THR A 280 7.00 -31.90 -11.88
N TYR A 281 5.90 -31.17 -11.88
CA TYR A 281 5.83 -29.70 -11.91
C TYR A 281 6.25 -29.05 -13.24
N ALA A 282 6.60 -29.78 -14.29
CA ALA A 282 6.75 -29.21 -15.61
C ALA A 282 5.36 -28.89 -16.20
N THR A 283 5.18 -27.70 -16.72
CA THR A 283 3.93 -27.27 -17.37
C THR A 283 4.01 -27.40 -18.89
N THR A 284 5.21 -27.22 -19.43
CA THR A 284 5.50 -27.32 -20.88
C THR A 284 6.89 -27.89 -21.06
N TYR A 285 7.11 -28.50 -22.21
CA TYR A 285 8.39 -28.92 -22.70
C TYR A 285 8.70 -28.17 -23.97
N GLN A 286 9.96 -27.88 -24.23
CA GLN A 286 10.42 -27.29 -25.47
C GLN A 286 11.55 -28.14 -26.04
N VAL A 287 11.37 -28.59 -27.27
CA VAL A 287 12.40 -29.27 -28.05
C VAL A 287 13.00 -28.26 -29.02
N LYS A 288 14.32 -28.15 -28.99
CA LYS A 288 15.10 -27.45 -30.01
C LYS A 288 15.73 -28.49 -30.91
N TYR A 289 15.68 -28.26 -32.22
CA TYR A 289 16.33 -29.11 -33.20
C TYR A 289 16.96 -28.28 -34.31
N ALA A 290 18.03 -28.76 -34.88
CA ALA A 290 18.74 -28.16 -35.99
C ALA A 290 19.38 -29.25 -36.85
N ALA A 291 19.67 -28.92 -38.10
CA ALA A 291 20.37 -29.81 -39.04
C ALA A 291 21.91 -29.84 -38.82
N ASN A 292 22.43 -28.99 -37.93
CA ASN A 292 23.86 -28.87 -37.65
C ASN A 292 24.17 -28.97 -36.13
N PRO A 293 25.36 -29.49 -35.77
CA PRO A 293 25.75 -29.65 -34.35
C PRO A 293 25.84 -28.36 -33.57
N SER A 294 26.10 -27.22 -34.19
CA SER A 294 26.20 -25.90 -33.54
C SER A 294 24.85 -25.31 -33.18
N PHE A 295 23.76 -25.97 -33.52
CA PHE A 295 22.38 -25.47 -33.33
C PHE A 295 22.13 -24.08 -33.95
N ASN A 296 22.88 -23.68 -34.97
CA ASN A 296 22.63 -22.47 -35.73
C ASN A 296 21.29 -22.57 -36.47
N LYS A 297 20.48 -21.51 -36.44
CA LYS A 297 19.12 -21.48 -37.00
C LYS A 297 18.20 -22.57 -36.43
N ALA A 298 18.39 -22.97 -35.16
CA ALA A 298 17.59 -23.99 -34.49
C ALA A 298 16.10 -23.63 -34.46
N ARG A 299 15.26 -24.56 -34.86
CA ARG A 299 13.81 -24.49 -34.70
C ARG A 299 13.40 -24.93 -33.28
N LYS A 300 12.25 -24.43 -32.82
CA LYS A 300 11.70 -24.77 -31.50
C LYS A 300 10.27 -25.24 -31.65
N VAL A 301 9.97 -26.33 -30.99
CA VAL A 301 8.60 -26.86 -30.89
C VAL A 301 8.26 -27.05 -29.41
N SER A 302 7.06 -26.67 -29.02
CA SER A 302 6.60 -26.79 -27.64
C SER A 302 5.56 -27.90 -27.51
N ALA A 303 5.67 -28.68 -26.45
CA ALA A 303 4.71 -29.69 -26.05
C ALA A 303 4.12 -29.38 -24.69
N ASN A 304 2.85 -29.66 -24.48
CA ASN A 304 2.20 -29.47 -23.20
C ASN A 304 2.67 -30.51 -22.16
N LYS A 305 2.28 -30.33 -20.90
CA LYS A 305 2.66 -31.22 -19.78
C LYS A 305 2.18 -32.67 -19.92
N LYS A 306 1.16 -32.92 -20.75
CA LYS A 306 0.60 -34.26 -20.98
C LYS A 306 1.45 -35.08 -21.94
N ASN A 307 2.25 -34.42 -22.77
CA ASN A 307 3.03 -35.09 -23.77
C ASN A 307 4.37 -35.58 -23.24
N SER A 308 4.77 -36.76 -23.61
CA SER A 308 6.11 -37.34 -23.42
C SER A 308 6.80 -37.67 -24.75
N ARG A 309 6.19 -37.26 -25.88
CA ARG A 309 6.66 -37.45 -27.23
C ARG A 309 6.32 -36.25 -28.09
N LEU A 310 7.17 -35.97 -29.04
CA LEU A 310 6.98 -34.99 -30.10
C LEU A 310 7.52 -35.62 -31.41
N THR A 311 6.74 -35.56 -32.45
CA THR A 311 7.12 -36.12 -33.76
C THR A 311 7.20 -35.04 -34.79
#